data_6167e799d08d20a50bfff110c01c388c
#
_entry.id   6167e799d08d20a50bfff110c01c388c
#
_cell.length_a   1.000
_cell.length_b   1.000
_cell.length_c   1.000
_cell.angle_alpha   90.00
_cell.angle_beta   90.00
_cell.angle_gamma   90.00
#
_symmetry.space_group_name_H-M   'P 1'
#
loop_
_entity.id
_entity.type
_entity.pdbx_description
1 polymer ?
#
loop_
_entity_poly.entity_id
_entity_poly.type
_entity_poly.pdbx_seq_one_letter_code
_entity_poly.pdbx_strand_id
1 'polypeptide(L)'
;GPDPESCDQFRPERAPEGMLLMVENGVLTRISLVGESTLKTDRGFGLGDTAAAIKAAYGADAVSTPHEYIGLPAEYIAAWTNLRPSAYVQDANARGIVYETDAQRIVRAIHAGGPSIQYVEGCA
;
A
#
# COMPACT_ATOMS: atom_id res chain seq x y z
N GLY A 1 12.96 -3.07 7.64
CA GLY A 1 11.73 -2.55 8.24
C GLY A 1 12.00 -1.56 9.36
N PRO A 2 10.96 -1.00 9.94
CA PRO A 2 11.12 -0.04 11.03
C PRO A 2 11.55 -0.71 12.32
N ASP A 3 12.04 0.09 13.28
CA ASP A 3 12.34 -0.37 14.61
C ASP A 3 11.05 -0.87 15.28
N PRO A 4 10.96 -2.14 15.70
CA PRO A 4 9.75 -2.69 16.32
C PRO A 4 9.33 -1.96 17.60
N GLU A 5 10.28 -1.41 18.35
CA GLU A 5 9.97 -0.68 19.57
C GLU A 5 9.34 0.69 19.32
N SER A 6 9.58 1.28 18.15
CA SER A 6 9.08 2.59 17.78
C SER A 6 7.96 2.54 16.74
N CYS A 7 7.57 1.35 16.29
CA CYS A 7 6.53 1.15 15.27
C CYS A 7 5.35 0.38 15.87
N ASP A 8 4.15 0.92 15.66
CA ASP A 8 2.91 0.27 16.07
C ASP A 8 1.95 0.22 14.90
N GLN A 9 1.31 -0.91 14.71
CA GLN A 9 0.29 -1.09 13.67
C GLN A 9 -0.96 -1.63 14.33
N PHE A 10 -2.07 -0.91 14.20
CA PHE A 10 -3.29 -1.22 14.94
C PHE A 10 -4.53 -0.83 14.17
N ARG A 11 -5.66 -1.39 14.58
CA ARG A 11 -6.98 -1.01 14.10
C ARG A 11 -7.62 -0.08 15.14
N PRO A 12 -7.92 1.17 14.79
CA PRO A 12 -8.64 2.06 15.70
C PRO A 12 -10.02 1.51 16.04
N GLU A 13 -10.46 1.69 17.29
CA GLU A 13 -11.70 1.10 17.79
C GLU A 13 -12.93 1.47 16.97
N ARG A 14 -12.99 2.70 16.47
CA ARG A 14 -14.14 3.22 15.71
C ARG A 14 -13.86 3.42 14.23
N ALA A 15 -12.76 2.86 13.74
CA ALA A 15 -12.42 2.95 12.33
C ALA A 15 -13.34 2.05 11.50
N PRO A 16 -13.50 2.37 10.20
CA PRO A 16 -14.14 1.46 9.26
C PRO A 16 -13.47 0.10 9.27
N GLU A 17 -14.23 -0.95 8.98
CA GLU A 17 -13.71 -2.31 8.96
C GLU A 17 -12.55 -2.44 7.97
N GLY A 18 -11.52 -3.18 8.37
CA GLY A 18 -10.36 -3.44 7.53
C GLY A 18 -9.34 -2.30 7.44
N MET A 19 -9.50 -1.23 8.21
CA MET A 19 -8.53 -0.15 8.25
C MET A 19 -7.50 -0.40 9.34
N LEU A 20 -6.22 -0.35 8.95
CA LEU A 20 -5.08 -0.43 9.87
C LEU A 20 -4.27 0.86 9.78
N LEU A 21 -3.81 1.34 10.91
CA LEU A 21 -2.92 2.50 10.98
C LEU A 21 -1.54 2.04 11.42
N MET A 22 -0.50 2.61 10.80
CA MET A 22 0.88 2.44 11.24
C MET A 22 1.41 3.75 11.79
N VAL A 23 1.92 3.70 13.00
CA VAL A 23 2.52 4.86 13.69
C VAL A 23 3.98 4.51 14.00
N GLU A 24 4.88 5.39 13.59
CA GLU A 24 6.32 5.25 13.82
C GLU A 24 6.80 6.49 14.56
N ASN A 25 7.39 6.30 15.73
CA ASN A 25 7.87 7.41 16.56
C ASN A 25 6.78 8.48 16.80
N GLY A 26 5.54 8.04 17.03
CA GLY A 26 4.41 8.93 17.28
C GLY A 26 3.81 9.59 16.04
N VAL A 27 4.26 9.25 14.85
CA VAL A 27 3.78 9.84 13.58
C VAL A 27 3.05 8.78 12.76
N LEU A 28 1.85 9.14 12.27
CA LEU A 28 1.11 8.29 11.34
C LEU A 28 1.84 8.26 10.00
N THR A 29 2.31 7.08 9.60
CA THR A 29 3.11 6.92 8.38
C THR A 29 2.43 6.10 7.29
N ARG A 30 1.41 5.33 7.65
CA ARG A 30 0.74 4.47 6.68
C ARG A 30 -0.68 4.16 7.13
N ILE A 31 -1.61 4.14 6.16
CA ILE A 31 -2.96 3.62 6.33
C ILE A 31 -3.10 2.43 5.40
N SER A 32 -3.57 1.31 5.91
CA SER A 32 -3.77 0.10 5.10
C SER A 32 -5.25 -0.29 5.09
N LEU A 33 -5.72 -0.75 3.95
CA LEU A 33 -7.04 -1.33 3.75
C LEU A 33 -6.87 -2.81 3.46
N VAL A 34 -7.49 -3.65 4.27
CA VAL A 34 -7.37 -5.11 4.17
C VAL A 34 -8.73 -5.78 4.45
N GLY A 35 -8.81 -7.07 4.21
CA GLY A 35 -9.95 -7.91 4.61
C GLY A 35 -11.29 -7.46 4.03
N GLU A 36 -12.18 -6.99 4.90
CA GLU A 36 -13.55 -6.61 4.54
C GLU A 36 -13.72 -5.12 4.26
N SER A 37 -12.63 -4.36 4.14
CA SER A 37 -12.74 -2.92 3.87
C SER A 37 -13.48 -2.65 2.57
N THR A 38 -14.41 -1.69 2.61
CA THR A 38 -15.14 -1.20 1.43
C THR A 38 -14.67 0.18 0.99
N LEU A 39 -13.66 0.72 1.66
CA LEU A 39 -13.12 2.03 1.32
C LEU A 39 -12.39 1.99 -0.01
N LYS A 40 -12.33 3.13 -0.66
CA LYS A 40 -11.69 3.28 -1.96
C LYS A 40 -10.67 4.41 -1.94
N THR A 41 -9.68 4.32 -2.84
CA THR A 41 -8.72 5.39 -3.04
C THR A 41 -9.38 6.57 -3.77
N ASP A 42 -8.67 7.68 -3.87
CA ASP A 42 -9.14 8.87 -4.58
C ASP A 42 -9.46 8.60 -6.06
N ARG A 43 -8.79 7.61 -6.66
CA ARG A 43 -9.08 7.16 -8.02
C ARG A 43 -10.26 6.17 -8.12
N GLY A 44 -10.89 5.84 -6.98
CA GLY A 44 -12.05 4.97 -6.94
C GLY A 44 -11.75 3.48 -6.89
N PHE A 45 -10.51 3.08 -6.59
CA PHE A 45 -10.14 1.67 -6.49
C PHE A 45 -10.21 1.18 -5.05
N GLY A 46 -10.62 -0.07 -4.89
CA GLY A 46 -10.72 -0.74 -3.60
C GLY A 46 -10.33 -2.20 -3.70
N LEU A 47 -10.47 -2.90 -2.58
CA LEU A 47 -10.24 -4.35 -2.53
C LEU A 47 -11.19 -5.05 -3.50
N GLY A 48 -10.70 -6.04 -4.23
CA GLY A 48 -11.47 -6.76 -5.23
C GLY A 48 -11.33 -6.22 -6.66
N ASP A 49 -10.78 -5.03 -6.84
CA ASP A 49 -10.50 -4.51 -8.17
C ASP A 49 -9.34 -5.26 -8.81
N THR A 50 -9.22 -5.17 -10.14
CA THR A 50 -8.19 -5.91 -10.89
C THR A 50 -6.92 -5.10 -11.07
N ALA A 51 -5.78 -5.79 -11.14
CA ALA A 51 -4.51 -5.17 -11.49
C ALA A 51 -4.59 -4.47 -12.84
N ALA A 52 -5.27 -5.07 -13.81
CA ALA A 52 -5.42 -4.48 -15.15
C ALA A 52 -6.12 -3.13 -15.11
N ALA A 53 -7.20 -3.00 -14.33
CA ALA A 53 -7.93 -1.74 -14.20
C ALA A 53 -7.06 -0.64 -13.59
N ILE A 54 -6.29 -1.00 -12.56
CA ILE A 54 -5.39 -0.05 -11.90
C ILE A 54 -4.29 0.40 -12.85
N LYS A 55 -3.64 -0.53 -13.53
CA LYS A 55 -2.57 -0.21 -14.49
C LYS A 55 -3.09 0.67 -15.63
N ALA A 56 -4.29 0.41 -16.11
CA ALA A 56 -4.90 1.22 -17.17
C ALA A 56 -5.16 2.65 -16.70
N ALA A 57 -5.61 2.82 -15.46
CA ALA A 57 -5.93 4.14 -14.91
C ALA A 57 -4.69 4.99 -14.62
N TYR A 58 -3.65 4.38 -14.06
CA TYR A 58 -2.41 5.10 -13.73
C TYR A 58 -1.43 5.18 -14.90
N GLY A 59 -1.50 4.22 -15.82
CA GLY A 59 -0.60 4.20 -16.97
C GLY A 59 0.86 4.18 -16.56
N ALA A 60 1.64 5.07 -17.16
CA ALA A 60 3.08 5.18 -16.89
C ALA A 60 3.40 5.71 -15.48
N ASP A 61 2.42 6.22 -14.74
CA ASP A 61 2.63 6.70 -13.38
C ASP A 61 2.68 5.58 -12.35
N ALA A 62 2.33 4.36 -12.72
CA ALA A 62 2.42 3.20 -11.85
C ALA A 62 3.67 2.37 -12.14
N VAL A 63 4.30 1.88 -11.08
CA VAL A 63 5.45 0.98 -11.14
C VAL A 63 5.07 -0.33 -10.49
N SER A 64 5.28 -1.44 -11.20
CA SER A 64 4.92 -2.77 -10.71
C SER A 64 6.16 -3.59 -10.38
N THR A 65 6.11 -4.30 -9.25
CA THR A 65 7.16 -5.23 -8.84
C THR A 65 6.53 -6.55 -8.41
N PRO A 66 7.25 -7.69 -8.54
CA PRO A 66 6.70 -8.99 -8.12
C PRO A 66 6.37 -9.00 -6.62
N HIS A 67 5.28 -9.68 -6.25
CA HIS A 67 4.93 -9.88 -4.85
C HIS A 67 6.01 -10.69 -4.15
N GLU A 68 6.45 -10.21 -2.96
CA GLU A 68 7.58 -10.75 -2.22
C GLU A 68 7.42 -12.24 -1.89
N TYR A 69 6.20 -12.64 -1.48
CA TYR A 69 5.95 -14.00 -1.02
C TYR A 69 5.31 -14.89 -2.08
N ILE A 70 4.46 -14.32 -2.93
CA ILE A 70 3.67 -15.08 -3.90
C ILE A 70 4.41 -15.20 -5.23
N GLY A 71 5.12 -14.14 -5.62
CA GLY A 71 5.73 -14.04 -6.94
C GLY A 71 4.70 -13.74 -8.03
N LEU A 72 5.17 -13.49 -9.25
CA LEU A 72 4.29 -13.22 -10.38
C LEU A 72 3.31 -14.38 -10.60
N PRO A 73 2.04 -14.11 -10.97
CA PRO A 73 1.48 -12.83 -11.41
C PRO A 73 1.06 -11.89 -10.28
N ALA A 74 1.19 -12.27 -9.02
CA ALA A 74 0.93 -11.37 -7.90
C ALA A 74 2.00 -10.28 -7.86
N GLU A 75 1.59 -9.04 -7.58
CA GLU A 75 2.51 -7.91 -7.65
C GLU A 75 2.10 -6.77 -6.72
N TYR A 76 3.05 -5.87 -6.49
CA TYR A 76 2.80 -4.56 -5.90
C TYR A 76 2.73 -3.54 -7.03
N ILE A 77 1.68 -2.74 -7.07
CA ILE A 77 1.51 -1.65 -8.03
C ILE A 77 1.57 -0.35 -7.25
N ALA A 78 2.64 0.41 -7.44
CA ALA A 78 2.90 1.63 -6.67
C ALA A 78 2.74 2.87 -7.54
N ALA A 79 2.02 3.87 -7.02
CA ALA A 79 1.89 5.18 -7.66
C ALA A 79 2.26 6.26 -6.65
N TRP A 80 3.28 7.04 -6.96
CA TRP A 80 3.77 8.11 -6.11
C TRP A 80 3.37 9.48 -6.67
N THR A 81 3.03 10.41 -5.79
CA THR A 81 2.67 11.77 -6.19
C THR A 81 3.91 12.51 -6.70
N ASN A 82 3.85 12.96 -7.96
CA ASN A 82 4.92 13.72 -8.62
C ASN A 82 6.29 13.02 -8.62
N LEU A 83 6.32 11.70 -8.57
CA LEU A 83 7.54 10.92 -8.47
C LEU A 83 7.37 9.59 -9.22
N ARG A 84 8.39 9.22 -9.99
CA ARG A 84 8.45 7.93 -10.70
C ARG A 84 9.76 7.25 -10.36
N PRO A 85 9.83 6.63 -9.17
CA PRO A 85 11.09 6.08 -8.69
C PRO A 85 11.50 4.82 -9.46
N SER A 86 12.80 4.69 -9.69
CA SER A 86 13.40 3.47 -10.21
C SER A 86 14.00 2.60 -9.11
N ALA A 87 13.90 3.04 -7.86
CA ALA A 87 14.45 2.38 -6.69
C ALA A 87 13.56 2.63 -5.48
N TYR A 88 13.95 2.08 -4.35
CA TYR A 88 13.26 2.27 -3.08
C TYR A 88 13.20 3.76 -2.72
N VAL A 89 11.99 4.25 -2.39
CA VAL A 89 11.79 5.67 -2.05
C VAL A 89 12.21 5.90 -0.60
N GLN A 90 13.10 6.88 -0.38
CA GLN A 90 13.60 7.23 0.94
C GLN A 90 13.21 8.64 1.39
N ASP A 91 12.68 9.47 0.50
CA ASP A 91 12.27 10.83 0.83
C ASP A 91 11.08 10.80 1.79
N ALA A 92 11.27 11.30 3.01
CA ALA A 92 10.24 11.33 4.05
C ALA A 92 9.00 12.13 3.63
N ASN A 93 9.12 13.03 2.67
CA ASN A 93 8.00 13.84 2.19
C ASN A 93 7.26 13.19 1.00
N ALA A 94 7.77 12.09 0.47
CA ALA A 94 7.08 11.37 -0.59
C ALA A 94 5.74 10.81 -0.10
N ARG A 95 4.74 10.84 -0.98
CA ARG A 95 3.41 10.28 -0.69
C ARG A 95 2.98 9.43 -1.86
N GLY A 96 2.37 8.30 -1.57
CA GLY A 96 1.94 7.36 -2.60
C GLY A 96 0.94 6.34 -2.11
N ILE A 97 0.60 5.44 -3.02
CA ILE A 97 -0.32 4.34 -2.78
C ILE A 97 0.30 3.08 -3.38
N VAL A 98 0.24 1.97 -2.64
CA VAL A 98 0.61 0.65 -3.14
C VAL A 98 -0.63 -0.23 -3.13
N TYR A 99 -0.93 -0.84 -4.26
CA TYR A 99 -1.95 -1.87 -4.41
C TYR A 99 -1.25 -3.23 -4.42
N GLU A 100 -1.64 -4.09 -3.50
CA GLU A 100 -1.08 -5.44 -3.39
C GLU A 100 -2.06 -6.43 -3.98
N THR A 101 -1.65 -7.17 -5.02
CA THR A 101 -2.52 -8.14 -5.71
C THR A 101 -2.11 -9.57 -5.41
N ASP A 102 -3.06 -10.47 -5.58
CA ASP A 102 -2.85 -11.91 -5.40
C ASP A 102 -2.53 -12.63 -6.73
N ALA A 103 -2.45 -13.95 -6.66
CA ALA A 103 -2.15 -14.77 -7.83
C ALA A 103 -3.25 -14.72 -8.91
N GLN A 104 -4.45 -14.28 -8.56
CA GLN A 104 -5.56 -14.05 -9.50
C GLN A 104 -5.58 -12.61 -10.03
N ARG A 105 -4.59 -11.81 -9.68
CA ARG A 105 -4.44 -10.40 -10.07
C ARG A 105 -5.56 -9.51 -9.53
N ILE A 106 -6.02 -9.83 -8.34
CA ILE A 106 -7.07 -9.09 -7.62
C ILE A 106 -6.43 -8.37 -6.43
N VAL A 107 -6.81 -7.11 -6.20
CA VAL A 107 -6.30 -6.31 -5.08
C VAL A 107 -6.79 -6.90 -3.76
N ARG A 108 -5.86 -7.21 -2.86
CA ARG A 108 -6.14 -7.75 -1.53
C ARG A 108 -5.72 -6.82 -0.41
N ALA A 109 -4.86 -5.86 -0.69
CA ALA A 109 -4.47 -4.85 0.28
C ALA A 109 -4.12 -3.55 -0.43
N ILE A 110 -4.34 -2.43 0.24
CA ILE A 110 -3.97 -1.10 -0.27
C ILE A 110 -3.28 -0.37 0.87
N HIS A 111 -2.13 0.24 0.57
CA HIS A 111 -1.35 0.99 1.55
C HIS A 111 -1.15 2.41 1.02
N ALA A 112 -1.54 3.41 1.82
CA ALA A 112 -1.39 4.82 1.47
C ALA A 112 -0.57 5.54 2.53
N GLY A 113 0.33 6.42 2.10
CA GLY A 113 1.16 7.20 3.03
C GLY A 113 2.51 7.57 2.45
N GLY A 114 3.51 7.62 3.33
CA GLY A 114 4.89 7.92 2.99
C GLY A 114 5.69 6.69 2.58
N PRO A 115 7.03 6.75 2.67
CA PRO A 115 7.88 5.60 2.28
C PRO A 115 7.58 4.29 2.99
N SER A 116 6.93 4.33 4.16
CA SER A 116 6.55 3.14 4.92
C SER A 116 5.55 2.24 4.20
N ILE A 117 4.90 2.72 3.14
CA ILE A 117 4.01 1.88 2.33
C ILE A 117 4.77 0.77 1.61
N GLN A 118 6.09 0.90 1.50
CA GLN A 118 6.97 -0.09 0.88
C GLN A 118 7.35 -1.24 1.81
N TYR A 119 7.07 -1.14 3.12
CA TYR A 119 7.38 -2.22 4.06
C TYR A 119 6.48 -3.41 3.79
N VAL A 120 7.08 -4.52 3.39
CA VAL A 120 6.34 -5.72 3.01
C VAL A 120 5.62 -6.34 4.21
N GLU A 121 6.24 -6.30 5.39
CA GLU A 121 5.73 -6.92 6.60
C GLU A 121 5.21 -5.90 7.63
N GLY A 122 4.95 -4.69 7.23
CA GLY A 122 4.50 -3.65 8.16
C GLY A 122 5.57 -3.34 9.19
N CYS A 123 5.22 -3.43 10.49
CA CYS A 123 6.17 -3.19 11.59
C CYS A 123 7.13 -4.35 11.87
N ALA A 124 6.91 -5.47 11.23
CA ALA A 124 7.72 -6.68 11.47
C ALA A 124 9.14 -6.57 10.93
#